data_7e5a9a8dee9f4b63316a665b75740174
#
_entry.id   7e5a9a8dee9f4b63316a665b75740174
#
_cell.length_a   1.000
_cell.length_b   1.000
_cell.length_c   1.000
_cell.angle_alpha   90.00
_cell.angle_beta   90.00
_cell.angle_gamma   90.00
#
_symmetry.space_group_name_H-M   'P 1'
#
loop_
_entity.id
_entity.type
_entity.pdbx_description
1 polymer ?
#
loop_
_entity_poly.entity_id
_entity_poly.type
_entity_poly.pdbx_seq_one_letter_code
_entity_poly.pdbx_strand_id
1 'polypeptide(L)'
;FYSDGLALTPREYAVLLDQATKRAGFTPDNYSRGGAVEALEAKFAARLGKEAAIFLPTGTLANHLAVRKLAGNRPRVLVQAESHLYNDTGDGAQALSGLTLLPLAPGQASFTLEDAKAWAARTAGGRVESRIGVLSIESPVRRQQHRFFDFDELVRLCDWAREQGIRRHLDGARLFNLPQHTGRSVKEYAALFDTVYVSVWKHFNGATGAMLAGARGVQCDPD
;
A
#
# COMPACT_ATOMS: atom_id res chain seq x y z
N PHE A 1 -12.32 10.67 14.69
CA PHE A 1 -12.31 11.29 13.37
C PHE A 1 -13.16 10.43 12.43
N TYR A 2 -14.29 10.98 11.93
CA TYR A 2 -15.21 10.28 11.03
C TYR A 2 -14.82 10.40 9.56
N SER A 3 -13.88 11.28 9.21
CA SER A 3 -13.37 11.41 7.87
C SER A 3 -11.85 11.58 7.87
N ASP A 4 -11.21 11.03 6.86
CA ASP A 4 -9.75 11.08 6.67
C ASP A 4 -9.27 12.41 6.07
N GLY A 5 -10.18 13.28 5.65
CA GLY A 5 -9.89 14.57 5.01
C GLY A 5 -10.85 15.66 5.48
N LEU A 6 -10.95 16.75 4.72
CA LEU A 6 -11.92 17.80 4.96
C LEU A 6 -13.32 17.28 4.61
N ALA A 7 -14.28 17.47 5.52
CA ALA A 7 -15.68 17.09 5.31
C ALA A 7 -16.37 18.13 4.41
N LEU A 8 -15.98 18.21 3.14
CA LEU A 8 -16.53 19.16 2.18
C LEU A 8 -17.83 18.66 1.57
N THR A 9 -18.81 19.55 1.45
CA THR A 9 -19.97 19.30 0.60
C THR A 9 -19.55 19.26 -0.88
N PRO A 10 -20.34 18.63 -1.77
CA PRO A 10 -20.04 18.62 -3.21
C PRO A 10 -19.84 20.03 -3.79
N ARG A 11 -20.60 21.01 -3.31
CA ARG A 11 -20.48 22.43 -3.74
C ARG A 11 -19.17 23.06 -3.30
N GLU A 12 -18.77 22.87 -2.05
CA GLU A 12 -17.49 23.37 -1.54
C GLU A 12 -16.31 22.72 -2.28
N TYR A 13 -16.41 21.42 -2.55
CA TYR A 13 -15.39 20.73 -3.34
C TYR A 13 -15.26 21.30 -4.76
N ALA A 14 -16.40 21.56 -5.44
CA ALA A 14 -16.40 22.18 -6.76
C ALA A 14 -15.77 23.58 -6.77
N VAL A 15 -16.03 24.39 -5.73
CA VAL A 15 -15.40 25.71 -5.56
C VAL A 15 -13.89 25.60 -5.38
N LEU A 16 -13.41 24.65 -4.56
CA LEU A 16 -11.98 24.41 -4.39
C LEU A 16 -11.31 23.93 -5.69
N LEU A 17 -11.98 23.08 -6.45
CA LEU A 17 -11.47 22.61 -7.74
C LEU A 17 -11.36 23.76 -8.75
N ASP A 18 -12.38 24.60 -8.86
CA ASP A 18 -12.34 25.81 -9.71
C ASP A 18 -11.18 26.74 -9.32
N GLN A 19 -11.00 27.00 -8.02
CA GLN A 19 -9.89 27.79 -7.53
C GLN A 19 -8.52 27.15 -7.82
N ALA A 20 -8.40 25.84 -7.69
CA ALA A 20 -7.17 25.12 -7.93
C ALA A 20 -6.78 25.20 -9.43
N THR A 21 -7.77 25.00 -10.33
CA THR A 21 -7.54 25.09 -11.78
C THR A 21 -7.12 26.50 -12.22
N LYS A 22 -7.68 27.54 -11.62
CA LYS A 22 -7.29 28.93 -11.89
C LYS A 22 -5.86 29.26 -11.45
N ARG A 23 -5.38 28.62 -10.36
CA ARG A 23 -4.04 28.92 -9.81
C ARG A 23 -2.93 28.16 -10.52
N ALA A 24 -3.17 26.94 -10.95
CA ALA A 24 -2.11 25.99 -11.32
C ALA A 24 -1.87 25.86 -12.83
N GLY A 25 -2.75 26.36 -13.70
CA GLY A 25 -2.61 26.22 -15.16
C GLY A 25 -2.51 24.73 -15.54
N PHE A 26 -3.57 23.95 -15.34
CA PHE A 26 -3.56 22.52 -15.67
C PHE A 26 -3.46 22.28 -17.17
N THR A 27 -2.50 21.47 -17.57
CA THR A 27 -2.43 20.92 -18.92
C THR A 27 -3.20 19.59 -18.93
N PRO A 28 -4.14 19.40 -19.86
CA PRO A 28 -4.79 18.11 -20.03
C PRO A 28 -3.77 17.02 -20.32
N ASP A 29 -3.98 15.83 -19.74
CA ASP A 29 -3.20 14.65 -20.10
C ASP A 29 -3.85 13.88 -21.26
N ASN A 30 -3.11 12.91 -21.81
CA ASN A 30 -3.62 11.96 -22.79
C ASN A 30 -3.36 10.54 -22.26
N TYR A 31 -4.41 9.87 -21.80
CA TYR A 31 -4.32 8.53 -21.16
C TYR A 31 -3.30 8.50 -20.01
N SER A 32 -3.40 9.47 -19.11
CA SER A 32 -2.47 9.67 -17.97
C SER A 32 -1.00 9.91 -18.39
N ARG A 33 -0.75 10.28 -19.62
CA ARG A 33 0.59 10.64 -20.13
C ARG A 33 0.67 12.14 -20.33
N GLY A 34 1.74 12.74 -19.84
CA GLY A 34 1.88 14.19 -19.76
C GLY A 34 0.95 14.81 -18.72
N GLY A 35 0.92 16.13 -18.64
CA GLY A 35 -0.01 16.89 -17.83
C GLY A 35 0.07 16.65 -16.32
N ALA A 36 -1.07 16.82 -15.67
CA ALA A 36 -1.16 16.83 -14.20
C ALA A 36 -0.95 15.44 -13.55
N VAL A 37 -1.37 14.37 -14.23
CA VAL A 37 -1.26 13.00 -13.67
C VAL A 37 0.20 12.58 -13.62
N GLU A 38 0.94 12.71 -14.69
CA GLU A 38 2.38 12.37 -14.73
C GLU A 38 3.19 13.21 -13.74
N ALA A 39 2.86 14.50 -13.61
CA ALA A 39 3.50 15.38 -12.62
C ALA A 39 3.20 14.91 -11.18
N LEU A 40 1.98 14.45 -10.92
CA LEU A 40 1.58 13.88 -9.62
C LEU A 40 2.35 12.59 -9.32
N GLU A 41 2.43 11.68 -10.30
CA GLU A 41 3.17 10.42 -10.20
C GLU A 41 4.65 10.66 -9.88
N ALA A 42 5.31 11.55 -10.62
CA ALA A 42 6.69 11.95 -10.38
C ALA A 42 6.90 12.52 -8.97
N LYS A 43 5.96 13.36 -8.50
CA LYS A 43 6.00 13.94 -7.17
C LYS A 43 5.89 12.89 -6.06
N PHE A 44 4.98 11.91 -6.20
CA PHE A 44 4.85 10.82 -5.22
C PHE A 44 6.03 9.87 -5.25
N ALA A 45 6.55 9.51 -6.42
CA ALA A 45 7.78 8.74 -6.54
C ALA A 45 8.93 9.40 -5.78
N ALA A 46 9.17 10.68 -6.00
CA ALA A 46 10.20 11.45 -5.31
C ALA A 46 9.97 11.55 -3.79
N ARG A 47 8.71 11.76 -3.36
CA ARG A 47 8.35 11.85 -1.94
C ARG A 47 8.55 10.54 -1.19
N LEU A 48 8.29 9.42 -1.85
CA LEU A 48 8.45 8.08 -1.29
C LEU A 48 9.85 7.50 -1.51
N GLY A 49 10.72 8.18 -2.28
CA GLY A 49 12.05 7.65 -2.62
C GLY A 49 11.98 6.40 -3.48
N LYS A 50 10.97 6.29 -4.34
CA LYS A 50 10.78 5.19 -5.28
C LYS A 50 11.13 5.63 -6.71
N GLU A 51 11.46 4.65 -7.55
CA GLU A 51 11.83 4.90 -8.94
C GLU A 51 10.67 5.45 -9.76
N ALA A 52 9.46 4.95 -9.52
CA ALA A 52 8.25 5.36 -10.21
C ALA A 52 7.02 5.27 -9.31
N ALA A 53 5.96 5.97 -9.70
CA ALA A 53 4.63 5.82 -9.15
C ALA A 53 3.59 5.83 -10.28
N ILE A 54 2.44 5.22 -10.03
CA ILE A 54 1.29 5.21 -10.94
C ILE A 54 0.03 5.61 -10.19
N PHE A 55 -0.79 6.44 -10.84
CA PHE A 55 -2.12 6.78 -10.33
C PHE A 55 -3.13 5.68 -10.69
N LEU A 56 -3.92 5.27 -9.71
CA LEU A 56 -4.97 4.27 -9.83
C LEU A 56 -6.28 4.80 -9.25
N PRO A 57 -7.44 4.39 -9.76
CA PRO A 57 -8.73 4.94 -9.33
C PRO A 57 -9.09 4.62 -7.88
N THR A 58 -8.62 3.50 -7.31
CA THR A 58 -8.92 3.10 -5.93
C THR A 58 -7.75 2.44 -5.23
N GLY A 59 -7.69 2.54 -3.89
CA GLY A 59 -6.71 1.85 -3.07
C GLY A 59 -6.87 0.33 -3.07
N THR A 60 -8.11 -0.15 -3.17
CA THR A 60 -8.40 -1.59 -3.30
C THR A 60 -7.72 -2.17 -4.53
N LEU A 61 -7.83 -1.48 -5.68
CA LEU A 61 -7.16 -1.88 -6.91
C LEU A 61 -5.63 -1.81 -6.76
N ALA A 62 -5.12 -0.73 -6.16
CA ALA A 62 -3.68 -0.55 -5.95
C ALA A 62 -3.07 -1.68 -5.12
N ASN A 63 -3.67 -2.01 -3.97
CA ASN A 63 -3.23 -3.11 -3.12
C ASN A 63 -3.32 -4.46 -3.85
N HIS A 64 -4.44 -4.71 -4.55
CA HIS A 64 -4.63 -5.96 -5.28
C HIS A 64 -3.55 -6.16 -6.37
N LEU A 65 -3.34 -5.15 -7.21
CA LEU A 65 -2.33 -5.22 -8.28
C LEU A 65 -0.91 -5.38 -7.72
N ALA A 66 -0.59 -4.65 -6.63
CA ALA A 66 0.70 -4.76 -5.97
C ALA A 66 0.97 -6.19 -5.48
N VAL A 67 0.07 -6.75 -4.67
CA VAL A 67 0.30 -8.09 -4.10
C VAL A 67 0.26 -9.17 -5.17
N ARG A 68 -0.61 -9.07 -6.18
CA ARG A 68 -0.65 -9.98 -7.32
C ARG A 68 0.68 -10.01 -8.08
N LYS A 69 1.20 -8.83 -8.45
CA LYS A 69 2.47 -8.72 -9.19
C LYS A 69 3.65 -9.21 -8.36
N LEU A 70 3.70 -8.85 -7.07
CA LEU A 70 4.77 -9.27 -6.17
C LEU A 70 4.76 -10.77 -5.87
N ALA A 71 3.58 -11.38 -5.80
CA ALA A 71 3.42 -12.80 -5.51
C ALA A 71 4.02 -13.69 -6.61
N GLY A 72 3.94 -13.28 -7.88
CA GLY A 72 4.41 -14.09 -8.99
C GLY A 72 3.81 -15.50 -8.95
N ASN A 73 4.67 -16.50 -8.88
CA ASN A 73 4.28 -17.92 -8.77
C ASN A 73 4.18 -18.43 -7.32
N ARG A 74 4.27 -17.55 -6.29
CA ARG A 74 4.14 -17.88 -4.87
C ARG A 74 2.89 -17.22 -4.28
N PRO A 75 1.70 -17.83 -4.39
CA PRO A 75 0.42 -17.16 -4.15
C PRO A 75 0.09 -16.91 -2.68
N ARG A 76 0.94 -17.28 -1.71
CA ARG A 76 0.69 -17.04 -0.29
C ARG A 76 1.18 -15.68 0.15
N VAL A 77 0.30 -14.95 0.84
CA VAL A 77 0.53 -13.57 1.29
C VAL A 77 0.32 -13.49 2.81
N LEU A 78 1.35 -13.14 3.56
CA LEU A 78 1.20 -12.81 4.99
C LEU A 78 0.56 -11.43 5.13
N VAL A 79 -0.47 -11.33 5.96
CA VAL A 79 -1.19 -10.07 6.24
C VAL A 79 -1.54 -9.96 7.72
N GLN A 80 -1.76 -8.75 8.24
CA GLN A 80 -2.46 -8.62 9.52
C GLN A 80 -3.91 -9.11 9.37
N ALA A 81 -4.43 -9.81 10.36
CA ALA A 81 -5.84 -10.20 10.40
C ALA A 81 -6.77 -8.97 10.34
N GLU A 82 -6.30 -7.81 10.82
CA GLU A 82 -7.04 -6.54 10.83
C GLU A 82 -6.78 -5.66 9.61
N SER A 83 -6.02 -6.14 8.61
CA SER A 83 -5.71 -5.35 7.43
C SER A 83 -6.91 -5.12 6.51
N HIS A 84 -6.90 -4.01 5.80
CA HIS A 84 -7.86 -3.69 4.73
C HIS A 84 -7.87 -4.77 3.64
N LEU A 85 -6.70 -5.26 3.23
CA LEU A 85 -6.58 -6.29 2.20
C LEU A 85 -7.32 -7.57 2.57
N TYR A 86 -7.32 -7.94 3.86
CA TYR A 86 -8.00 -9.15 4.33
C TYR A 86 -9.51 -8.95 4.56
N ASN A 87 -9.92 -7.78 5.09
CA ASN A 87 -11.29 -7.60 5.57
C ASN A 87 -12.21 -6.79 4.65
N ASP A 88 -11.65 -5.90 3.80
CA ASP A 88 -12.45 -4.85 3.16
C ASP A 88 -12.41 -4.94 1.62
N THR A 89 -11.91 -6.05 1.04
CA THR A 89 -11.75 -6.20 -0.41
C THR A 89 -12.68 -7.25 -1.05
N GLY A 90 -13.60 -7.83 -0.25
CA GLY A 90 -14.57 -8.82 -0.73
C GLY A 90 -13.91 -10.05 -1.35
N ASP A 91 -12.86 -10.55 -0.71
CA ASP A 91 -12.05 -11.70 -1.17
C ASP A 91 -11.46 -11.55 -2.59
N GLY A 92 -11.34 -10.29 -3.06
CA GLY A 92 -10.85 -10.01 -4.41
C GLY A 92 -9.46 -10.60 -4.70
N ALA A 93 -8.57 -10.63 -3.71
CA ALA A 93 -7.24 -11.22 -3.87
C ALA A 93 -7.32 -12.74 -4.16
N GLN A 94 -8.21 -13.44 -3.48
CA GLN A 94 -8.46 -14.87 -3.66
C GLN A 94 -9.22 -15.13 -4.96
N ALA A 95 -10.34 -14.45 -5.15
CA ALA A 95 -11.28 -14.72 -6.24
C ALA A 95 -10.71 -14.35 -7.63
N LEU A 96 -9.97 -13.25 -7.74
CA LEU A 96 -9.49 -12.72 -9.03
C LEU A 96 -8.06 -13.12 -9.34
N SER A 97 -7.25 -13.45 -8.33
CA SER A 97 -5.81 -13.70 -8.53
C SER A 97 -5.30 -15.00 -7.92
N GLY A 98 -6.18 -15.82 -7.34
CA GLY A 98 -5.80 -17.09 -6.73
C GLY A 98 -4.82 -16.96 -5.56
N LEU A 99 -4.78 -15.79 -4.91
CA LEU A 99 -3.90 -15.55 -3.77
C LEU A 99 -4.51 -16.17 -2.50
N THR A 100 -3.66 -16.70 -1.65
CA THR A 100 -4.06 -17.21 -0.33
C THR A 100 -3.55 -16.25 0.74
N LEU A 101 -4.46 -15.48 1.33
CA LEU A 101 -4.12 -14.58 2.42
C LEU A 101 -3.99 -15.37 3.73
N LEU A 102 -2.88 -15.16 4.44
CA LEU A 102 -2.56 -15.82 5.72
C LEU A 102 -2.62 -14.74 6.81
N PRO A 103 -3.75 -14.63 7.53
CA PRO A 103 -3.93 -13.60 8.54
C PRO A 103 -3.17 -13.93 9.82
N LEU A 104 -2.41 -12.95 10.34
CA LEU A 104 -1.66 -13.02 11.58
C LEU A 104 -2.25 -12.09 12.64
N ALA A 105 -2.02 -12.44 13.91
CA ALA A 105 -2.32 -11.64 15.09
C ALA A 105 -3.73 -11.03 15.11
N PRO A 106 -4.80 -11.85 15.17
CA PRO A 106 -6.17 -11.35 15.28
C PRO A 106 -6.34 -10.38 16.46
N GLY A 107 -7.02 -9.24 16.20
CA GLY A 107 -7.24 -8.19 17.20
C GLY A 107 -6.04 -7.29 17.46
N GLN A 108 -4.92 -7.46 16.74
CA GLN A 108 -3.73 -6.65 16.90
C GLN A 108 -3.41 -5.82 15.65
N ALA A 109 -2.77 -4.66 15.85
CA ALA A 109 -2.29 -3.84 14.73
C ALA A 109 -1.00 -4.40 14.11
N SER A 110 -0.23 -5.15 14.88
CA SER A 110 1.07 -5.69 14.46
C SER A 110 1.20 -7.16 14.84
N PHE A 111 2.08 -7.86 14.15
CA PHE A 111 2.55 -9.20 14.47
C PHE A 111 4.08 -9.18 14.56
N THR A 112 4.64 -10.19 15.17
CA THR A 112 6.08 -10.28 15.39
C THR A 112 6.79 -11.02 14.26
N LEU A 113 8.11 -10.88 14.18
CA LEU A 113 8.96 -11.70 13.32
C LEU A 113 8.78 -13.19 13.61
N GLU A 114 8.60 -13.57 14.88
CA GLU A 114 8.42 -14.97 15.26
C GLU A 114 7.08 -15.54 14.74
N ASP A 115 6.01 -14.72 14.73
CA ASP A 115 4.73 -15.11 14.11
C ASP A 115 4.90 -15.38 12.60
N ALA A 116 5.63 -14.51 11.92
CA ALA A 116 5.90 -14.65 10.49
C ALA A 116 6.75 -15.91 10.19
N LYS A 117 7.79 -16.17 10.98
CA LYS A 117 8.63 -17.37 10.87
C LYS A 117 7.86 -18.65 11.13
N ALA A 118 6.96 -18.67 12.14
CA ALA A 118 6.13 -19.82 12.43
C ALA A 118 5.22 -20.18 11.26
N TRP A 119 4.62 -19.18 10.59
CA TRP A 119 3.83 -19.40 9.38
C TRP A 119 4.71 -19.89 8.20
N ALA A 120 5.89 -19.32 8.00
CA ALA A 120 6.81 -19.75 6.97
C ALA A 120 7.20 -21.23 7.15
N ALA A 121 7.56 -21.64 8.37
CA ALA A 121 7.88 -23.02 8.69
C ALA A 121 6.68 -23.96 8.45
N ARG A 122 5.47 -23.55 8.88
CA ARG A 122 4.25 -24.33 8.66
C ARG A 122 3.94 -24.54 7.19
N THR A 123 4.15 -23.50 6.35
CA THR A 123 3.86 -23.59 4.91
C THR A 123 4.88 -24.40 4.14
N ALA A 124 6.12 -24.48 4.64
CA ALA A 124 7.19 -25.31 4.04
C ALA A 124 7.06 -26.79 4.40
N GLY A 125 6.42 -27.11 5.55
CA GLY A 125 6.31 -28.47 6.08
C GLY A 125 5.22 -29.34 5.42
N GLY A 126 4.51 -28.87 4.43
CA GLY A 126 3.47 -29.61 3.73
C GLY A 126 4.05 -30.65 2.72
N ARG A 127 3.24 -31.66 2.36
CA ARG A 127 3.60 -32.64 1.31
C ARG A 127 3.89 -31.97 -0.04
N VAL A 128 3.22 -30.84 -0.32
CA VAL A 128 3.53 -29.91 -1.42
C VAL A 128 3.97 -28.60 -0.78
N GLU A 129 5.22 -28.22 -1.02
CA GLU A 129 5.76 -26.95 -0.52
C GLU A 129 5.01 -25.79 -1.15
N SER A 130 4.48 -24.89 -0.32
CA SER A 130 3.80 -23.67 -0.77
C SER A 130 4.41 -22.48 -0.06
N ARG A 131 5.46 -21.92 -0.67
CA ARG A 131 6.20 -20.79 -0.08
C ARG A 131 5.39 -19.51 -0.06
N ILE A 132 5.68 -18.66 0.91
CA ILE A 132 5.16 -17.31 0.99
C ILE A 132 5.84 -16.47 -0.10
N GLY A 133 5.04 -15.74 -0.87
CA GLY A 133 5.52 -14.81 -1.90
C GLY A 133 5.59 -13.37 -1.43
N VAL A 134 4.63 -12.96 -0.59
CA VAL A 134 4.51 -11.55 -0.19
C VAL A 134 4.28 -11.42 1.32
N LEU A 135 4.93 -10.43 1.89
CA LEU A 135 4.62 -9.83 3.19
C LEU A 135 3.90 -8.51 2.91
N SER A 136 2.60 -8.43 3.21
CA SER A 136 1.79 -7.22 3.04
C SER A 136 1.40 -6.65 4.39
N ILE A 137 1.82 -5.44 4.66
CA ILE A 137 1.62 -4.75 5.94
C ILE A 137 0.80 -3.48 5.71
N GLU A 138 -0.27 -3.29 6.49
CA GLU A 138 -0.97 -2.02 6.63
C GLU A 138 -0.37 -1.24 7.81
N SER A 139 0.00 0.02 7.59
CA SER A 139 0.43 0.89 8.69
C SER A 139 0.21 2.37 8.32
N PRO A 140 -0.59 3.12 9.10
CA PRO A 140 -1.40 2.74 10.28
C PRO A 140 -2.60 1.84 9.94
N VAL A 141 -3.01 0.98 10.88
CA VAL A 141 -4.11 0.03 10.73
C VAL A 141 -5.44 0.67 11.11
N ARG A 142 -6.33 0.88 10.13
CA ARG A 142 -7.62 1.54 10.36
C ARG A 142 -8.48 0.82 11.41
N ARG A 143 -8.60 -0.49 11.31
CA ARG A 143 -9.43 -1.31 12.21
C ARG A 143 -8.91 -1.35 13.64
N GLN A 144 -7.66 -0.96 13.86
CA GLN A 144 -7.02 -0.86 15.17
C GLN A 144 -6.82 0.61 15.60
N GLN A 145 -7.79 1.48 15.31
CA GLN A 145 -7.78 2.90 15.70
C GLN A 145 -6.52 3.64 15.25
N HIS A 146 -6.02 3.31 14.05
CA HIS A 146 -4.82 3.86 13.46
C HIS A 146 -3.53 3.58 14.25
N ARG A 147 -3.49 2.52 15.07
CA ARG A 147 -2.24 2.02 15.62
C ARG A 147 -1.32 1.61 14.48
N PHE A 148 -0.04 1.76 14.68
CA PHE A 148 0.98 1.47 13.69
C PHE A 148 1.99 0.45 14.19
N PHE A 149 2.72 -0.16 13.27
CA PHE A 149 3.82 -1.05 13.59
C PHE A 149 4.96 -0.28 14.28
N ASP A 150 5.58 -0.93 15.25
CA ASP A 150 6.90 -0.52 15.71
C ASP A 150 7.89 -0.54 14.54
N PHE A 151 8.69 0.52 14.40
CA PHE A 151 9.56 0.66 13.24
C PHE A 151 10.71 -0.35 13.25
N ASP A 152 11.27 -0.65 14.41
CA ASP A 152 12.39 -1.58 14.52
C ASP A 152 11.91 -3.01 14.23
N GLU A 153 10.69 -3.36 14.62
CA GLU A 153 10.07 -4.64 14.23
C GLU A 153 9.75 -4.69 12.73
N LEU A 154 9.33 -3.57 12.12
CA LEU A 154 9.20 -3.50 10.65
C LEU A 154 10.53 -3.76 9.94
N VAL A 155 11.62 -3.19 10.43
CA VAL A 155 12.96 -3.44 9.88
C VAL A 155 13.30 -4.92 9.96
N ARG A 156 13.14 -5.54 11.14
CA ARG A 156 13.43 -6.97 11.35
C ARG A 156 12.61 -7.88 10.42
N LEU A 157 11.31 -7.60 10.29
CA LEU A 157 10.40 -8.33 9.40
C LEU A 157 10.80 -8.18 7.92
N CYS A 158 11.10 -6.96 7.50
CA CYS A 158 11.46 -6.67 6.12
C CYS A 158 12.84 -7.25 5.73
N ASP A 159 13.80 -7.25 6.65
CA ASP A 159 15.11 -7.85 6.43
C ASP A 159 15.00 -9.37 6.32
N TRP A 160 14.30 -10.01 7.25
CA TRP A 160 14.00 -11.43 7.16
C TRP A 160 13.25 -11.78 5.86
N ALA A 161 12.23 -11.02 5.48
CA ALA A 161 11.50 -11.26 4.24
C ALA A 161 12.43 -11.18 3.02
N ARG A 162 13.35 -10.22 3.00
CA ARG A 162 14.37 -10.07 1.94
C ARG A 162 15.27 -11.30 1.85
N GLU A 163 15.78 -11.78 2.98
CA GLU A 163 16.63 -12.98 3.06
C GLU A 163 15.90 -14.25 2.56
N GLN A 164 14.59 -14.34 2.81
CA GLN A 164 13.76 -15.46 2.35
C GLN A 164 13.26 -15.32 0.89
N GLY A 165 13.61 -14.23 0.21
CA GLY A 165 13.10 -13.93 -1.13
C GLY A 165 11.59 -13.66 -1.15
N ILE A 166 11.02 -13.19 -0.03
CA ILE A 166 9.63 -12.76 0.12
C ILE A 166 9.56 -11.27 -0.25
N ARG A 167 8.66 -10.92 -1.15
CA ARG A 167 8.46 -9.53 -1.57
C ARG A 167 7.63 -8.78 -0.52
N ARG A 168 7.77 -7.46 -0.46
CA ARG A 168 7.21 -6.62 0.61
C ARG A 168 6.34 -5.53 0.02
N HIS A 169 5.10 -5.46 0.51
CA HIS A 169 4.13 -4.42 0.17
C HIS A 169 3.68 -3.65 1.40
N LEU A 170 3.67 -2.32 1.33
CA LEU A 170 3.10 -1.44 2.34
C LEU A 170 1.77 -0.87 1.87
N ASP A 171 0.68 -1.26 2.52
CA ASP A 171 -0.54 -0.47 2.50
C ASP A 171 -0.34 0.74 3.42
N GLY A 172 0.15 1.80 2.81
CA GLY A 172 0.40 3.08 3.44
C GLY A 172 -0.72 4.08 3.18
N ALA A 173 -1.99 3.62 3.14
CA ALA A 173 -3.14 4.51 2.85
C ALA A 173 -3.12 5.81 3.66
N ARG A 174 -2.54 5.78 4.86
CA ARG A 174 -2.40 6.90 5.79
C ARG A 174 -0.95 7.15 6.22
N LEU A 175 0.00 6.70 5.43
CA LEU A 175 1.44 6.76 5.74
C LEU A 175 1.93 8.16 6.12
N PHE A 176 1.38 9.19 5.47
CA PHE A 176 1.81 10.58 5.69
C PHE A 176 1.46 11.14 7.08
N ASN A 177 0.71 10.41 7.89
CA ASN A 177 0.47 10.76 9.30
C ASN A 177 1.60 10.25 10.22
N LEU A 178 2.31 9.20 9.85
CA LEU A 178 3.31 8.57 10.72
C LEU A 178 4.46 9.49 11.12
N PRO A 179 5.01 10.36 10.24
CA PRO A 179 6.10 11.25 10.62
C PRO A 179 5.84 12.11 11.86
N GLN A 180 4.61 12.57 12.05
CA GLN A 180 4.22 13.41 13.18
C GLN A 180 4.20 12.66 14.51
N HIS A 181 4.02 11.34 14.47
CA HIS A 181 3.92 10.50 15.66
C HIS A 181 5.22 9.76 15.98
N THR A 182 6.05 9.51 14.97
CA THR A 182 7.22 8.65 15.11
C THR A 182 8.54 9.39 14.88
N GLY A 183 8.50 10.60 14.31
CA GLY A 183 9.68 11.35 13.91
C GLY A 183 10.39 10.80 12.67
N ARG A 184 9.91 9.69 12.10
CA ARG A 184 10.50 9.06 10.92
C ARG A 184 9.81 9.52 9.64
N SER A 185 10.58 9.77 8.60
CA SER A 185 10.07 10.23 7.32
C SER A 185 9.30 9.15 6.57
N VAL A 186 8.41 9.53 5.67
CA VAL A 186 7.72 8.60 4.75
C VAL A 186 8.70 7.81 3.89
N LYS A 187 9.88 8.38 3.58
CA LYS A 187 10.93 7.69 2.82
C LYS A 187 11.56 6.54 3.59
N GLU A 188 11.79 6.71 4.91
CA GLU A 188 12.34 5.65 5.75
C GLU A 188 11.39 4.45 5.78
N TYR A 189 10.09 4.68 5.96
CA TYR A 189 9.09 3.61 5.88
C TYR A 189 9.07 2.97 4.48
N ALA A 190 8.98 3.78 3.44
CA ALA A 190 8.92 3.30 2.07
C ALA A 190 10.14 2.48 1.65
N ALA A 191 11.33 2.81 2.14
CA ALA A 191 12.59 2.12 1.83
C ALA A 191 12.58 0.64 2.23
N LEU A 192 11.79 0.25 3.22
CA LEU A 192 11.68 -1.14 3.69
C LEU A 192 10.92 -2.05 2.71
N PHE A 193 10.10 -1.50 1.83
CA PHE A 193 9.15 -2.23 1.00
C PHE A 193 9.49 -2.15 -0.49
N ASP A 194 9.12 -3.17 -1.25
CA ASP A 194 9.25 -3.18 -2.73
C ASP A 194 8.22 -2.25 -3.38
N THR A 195 6.99 -2.24 -2.84
CA THR A 195 5.91 -1.35 -3.28
C THR A 195 5.22 -0.68 -2.10
N VAL A 196 4.72 0.54 -2.34
CA VAL A 196 3.98 1.33 -1.34
C VAL A 196 2.74 1.92 -1.99
N TYR A 197 1.59 1.68 -1.39
CA TYR A 197 0.34 2.35 -1.73
C TYR A 197 0.07 3.53 -0.79
N VAL A 198 -0.42 4.64 -1.35
CA VAL A 198 -0.89 5.82 -0.61
C VAL A 198 -2.25 6.27 -1.15
N SER A 199 -3.19 6.56 -0.25
CA SER A 199 -4.51 7.06 -0.64
C SER A 199 -4.48 8.54 -0.95
N VAL A 200 -4.98 8.93 -2.13
CA VAL A 200 -5.09 10.34 -2.52
C VAL A 200 -6.39 10.96 -1.99
N TRP A 201 -7.47 10.20 -1.91
CA TRP A 201 -8.76 10.74 -1.48
C TRP A 201 -8.91 10.95 0.03
N LYS A 202 -8.04 10.33 0.84
CA LYS A 202 -8.05 10.49 2.30
C LYS A 202 -7.45 11.86 2.71
N HIS A 203 -6.20 11.88 3.12
CA HIS A 203 -5.54 13.08 3.66
C HIS A 203 -5.21 14.15 2.61
N PHE A 204 -5.19 13.79 1.34
CA PHE A 204 -4.91 14.74 0.26
C PHE A 204 -6.17 15.33 -0.36
N ASN A 205 -7.36 14.97 0.14
CA ASN A 205 -8.65 15.47 -0.34
C ASN A 205 -8.89 15.33 -1.85
N GLY A 206 -8.27 14.37 -2.51
CA GLY A 206 -8.64 14.03 -3.88
C GLY A 206 -10.08 13.51 -3.97
N ALA A 207 -10.77 13.75 -5.06
CA ALA A 207 -12.13 13.20 -5.27
C ALA A 207 -12.13 11.67 -5.26
N THR A 208 -11.05 11.07 -5.73
CA THR A 208 -10.77 9.63 -5.74
C THR A 208 -9.27 9.41 -5.87
N GLY A 209 -8.83 8.16 -5.84
CA GLY A 209 -7.50 7.77 -6.31
C GLY A 209 -6.55 7.27 -5.26
N ALA A 210 -5.54 6.63 -5.79
CA ALA A 210 -4.45 5.99 -5.09
C ALA A 210 -3.15 6.17 -5.86
N MET A 211 -2.04 6.25 -5.15
CA MET A 211 -0.71 6.20 -5.73
C MET A 211 -0.07 4.88 -5.34
N LEU A 212 0.37 4.10 -6.31
CA LEU A 212 1.18 2.92 -6.10
C LEU A 212 2.61 3.21 -6.59
N ALA A 213 3.58 3.13 -5.69
CA ALA A 213 4.98 3.44 -5.96
C ALA A 213 5.88 2.23 -5.76
N GLY A 214 6.92 2.10 -6.61
CA GLY A 214 7.87 0.99 -6.59
C GLY A 214 8.94 1.12 -7.66
N ALA A 215 9.60 0.02 -8.02
CA ALA A 215 10.48 -0.06 -9.18
C ALA A 215 9.65 -0.06 -10.48
N ARG A 216 10.19 0.45 -11.58
CA ARG A 216 9.48 0.57 -12.88
C ARG A 216 8.89 -0.74 -13.38
N GLY A 217 9.61 -1.83 -13.29
CA GLY A 217 9.15 -3.14 -13.75
C GLY A 217 8.04 -3.79 -12.90
N VAL A 218 7.74 -3.26 -11.72
CA VAL A 218 6.66 -3.75 -10.85
C VAL A 218 5.30 -3.16 -11.26
N GLN A 219 5.28 -2.06 -12.00
CA GLN A 219 4.06 -1.32 -12.32
C GLN A 219 3.46 -1.66 -13.68
N CYS A 220 4.25 -2.06 -14.64
CA CYS A 220 3.78 -2.39 -15.99
C CYS A 220 4.73 -3.39 -16.65
N ASP A 221 4.40 -4.68 -16.68
CA ASP A 221 4.68 -5.50 -17.83
C ASP A 221 3.41 -5.57 -18.67
N PRO A 222 3.45 -5.21 -19.95
CA PRO A 222 2.30 -5.28 -20.83
C PRO A 222 2.09 -6.68 -21.45
N ASP A 223 2.60 -7.75 -20.84
CA ASP A 223 2.39 -9.14 -21.31
C ASP A 223 1.24 -9.83 -20.58
#